data_457f2acf5ff554dcc1e7ea314b56a65e
#
_entry.id   457f2acf5ff554dcc1e7ea314b56a65e
#
_cell.length_a   1.000
_cell.length_b   1.000
_cell.length_c   1.000
_cell.angle_alpha   90.00
_cell.angle_beta   90.00
_cell.angle_gamma   90.00
#
_symmetry.space_group_name_H-M   'P 1'
#
loop_
_entity.id
_entity.type
_entity.pdbx_description
1 polymer ?
#
loop_
_entity_poly.entity_id
_entity_poly.type
_entity_poly.pdbx_seq_one_letter_code
_entity_poly.pdbx_strand_id
1 'polypeptide(L)'
;MKQLQNNVVRKIKNSIGIFFITTTLHAQSNVDIDALLSKMTIEEKVGQMTQLNLDVVCEGGIYNLVEPHHIEPTKLHKALVEYHVGSILNCGGHAYGLDQWHTIINTIQQVATTETRLKIPVIYGIDAIHGANYTLGSTLFPQPLAQAASWNTDMVKRGGEITAYEVRATGIPWNFSPVLDLGRD
;
A
#
# COMPACT_ATOMS: atom_id res chain seq x y z
N MET A 1 -60.76 -11.13 3.50
CA MET A 1 -59.62 -10.19 3.57
C MET A 1 -58.82 -10.26 4.87
N LYS A 2 -59.40 -10.33 6.06
CA LYS A 2 -58.64 -10.41 7.36
C LYS A 2 -57.78 -11.68 7.51
N GLN A 3 -58.14 -12.81 6.90
CA GLN A 3 -57.41 -14.07 7.03
C GLN A 3 -56.12 -14.08 6.17
N LEU A 4 -56.09 -13.39 5.06
CA LEU A 4 -54.88 -13.27 4.23
C LEU A 4 -53.82 -12.34 4.83
N GLN A 5 -54.23 -11.27 5.53
CA GLN A 5 -53.31 -10.39 6.22
C GLN A 5 -52.59 -11.09 7.40
N ASN A 6 -53.28 -11.92 8.14
CA ASN A 6 -52.68 -12.64 9.27
C ASN A 6 -51.66 -13.72 8.82
N ASN A 7 -51.82 -14.31 7.65
CA ASN A 7 -50.86 -15.29 7.12
C ASN A 7 -49.58 -14.64 6.58
N VAL A 8 -49.68 -13.43 6.04
CA VAL A 8 -48.49 -12.68 5.55
C VAL A 8 -47.67 -12.18 6.74
N VAL A 9 -48.31 -11.64 7.76
CA VAL A 9 -47.58 -11.15 8.96
C VAL A 9 -46.93 -12.30 9.75
N ARG A 10 -47.55 -13.51 9.76
CA ARG A 10 -46.97 -14.67 10.44
C ARG A 10 -45.80 -15.27 9.67
N LYS A 11 -45.77 -15.19 8.32
CA LYS A 11 -44.61 -15.62 7.50
C LYS A 11 -43.41 -14.64 7.61
N ILE A 12 -43.66 -13.36 7.82
CA ILE A 12 -42.60 -12.36 7.97
C ILE A 12 -41.89 -12.48 9.34
N LYS A 13 -42.62 -12.90 10.38
CA LYS A 13 -42.03 -13.10 11.73
C LYS A 13 -41.09 -14.30 11.85
N ASN A 14 -41.17 -15.29 10.95
CA ASN A 14 -40.33 -16.49 10.99
C ASN A 14 -39.10 -16.42 10.06
N SER A 15 -38.86 -15.30 9.39
CA SER A 15 -37.72 -15.15 8.45
C SER A 15 -36.74 -14.05 8.87
N ILE A 16 -36.81 -13.56 10.11
CA ILE A 16 -35.71 -12.78 10.67
C ILE A 16 -34.71 -13.80 11.22
N GLY A 17 -33.99 -14.42 10.31
CA GLY A 17 -32.72 -15.05 10.62
C GLY A 17 -31.80 -13.94 11.10
N ILE A 18 -31.44 -13.96 12.37
CA ILE A 18 -30.39 -13.14 12.94
C ILE A 18 -29.13 -13.56 12.22
N PHE A 19 -28.76 -12.82 11.16
CA PHE A 19 -27.44 -12.90 10.60
C PHE A 19 -26.49 -12.29 11.67
N PHE A 20 -25.95 -13.15 12.52
CA PHE A 20 -24.74 -12.81 13.27
C PHE A 20 -23.65 -12.64 12.23
N ILE A 21 -23.44 -11.39 11.77
CA ILE A 21 -22.18 -11.00 11.18
C ILE A 21 -21.19 -11.07 12.33
N THR A 22 -20.56 -12.23 12.48
CA THR A 22 -19.31 -12.33 13.23
C THR A 22 -18.30 -11.52 12.44
N THR A 23 -18.22 -10.21 12.71
CA THR A 23 -17.02 -9.46 12.45
C THR A 23 -15.93 -10.15 13.25
N THR A 24 -15.18 -11.01 12.60
CA THR A 24 -13.89 -11.42 13.12
C THR A 24 -13.08 -10.14 13.22
N LEU A 25 -13.08 -9.52 14.39
CA LEU A 25 -11.99 -8.63 14.75
C LEU A 25 -10.74 -9.48 14.57
N HIS A 26 -10.02 -9.23 13.48
CA HIS A 26 -8.65 -9.66 13.41
C HIS A 26 -7.95 -8.89 14.53
N ALA A 27 -7.85 -9.53 15.69
CA ALA A 27 -6.93 -9.07 16.72
C ALA A 27 -5.59 -8.98 16.00
N GLN A 28 -5.08 -7.75 15.81
CA GLN A 28 -3.69 -7.56 15.47
C GLN A 28 -2.94 -8.32 16.55
N SER A 29 -2.39 -9.47 16.19
CA SER A 29 -1.46 -10.16 17.08
C SER A 29 -0.36 -9.15 17.35
N ASN A 30 -0.23 -8.71 18.60
CA ASN A 30 0.89 -7.88 19.01
C ASN A 30 2.15 -8.69 18.71
N VAL A 31 2.80 -8.36 17.58
CA VAL A 31 4.07 -8.96 17.22
C VAL A 31 5.06 -8.49 18.28
N ASP A 32 5.62 -9.43 19.00
CA ASP A 32 6.72 -9.15 19.91
C ASP A 32 7.97 -8.82 19.07
N ILE A 33 8.26 -7.53 18.97
CA ILE A 33 9.35 -7.00 18.15
C ILE A 33 10.71 -7.51 18.69
N ASP A 34 10.91 -7.55 20.00
CA ASP A 34 12.16 -8.01 20.58
C ASP A 34 12.39 -9.50 20.31
N ALA A 35 11.34 -10.31 20.45
CA ALA A 35 11.38 -11.72 20.07
C ALA A 35 11.63 -11.93 18.58
N LEU A 36 11.09 -11.08 17.70
CA LEU A 36 11.36 -11.13 16.27
C LEU A 36 12.82 -10.75 15.97
N LEU A 37 13.29 -9.63 16.50
CA LEU A 37 14.66 -9.15 16.33
C LEU A 37 15.71 -10.16 16.83
N SER A 38 15.41 -10.89 17.92
CA SER A 38 16.30 -11.92 18.45
C SER A 38 16.47 -13.13 17.52
N LYS A 39 15.47 -13.38 16.66
CA LYS A 39 15.50 -14.47 15.65
C LYS A 39 16.21 -14.09 14.37
N MET A 40 16.41 -12.79 14.10
CA MET A 40 16.99 -12.29 12.87
C MET A 40 18.51 -12.45 12.86
N THR A 41 19.05 -12.90 11.72
CA THR A 41 20.49 -12.83 11.45
C THR A 41 20.90 -11.37 11.17
N ILE A 42 22.21 -11.14 11.11
CA ILE A 42 22.74 -9.80 10.77
C ILE A 42 22.33 -9.42 9.34
N GLU A 43 22.42 -10.37 8.42
CA GLU A 43 22.06 -10.19 7.01
C GLU A 43 20.58 -9.81 6.87
N GLU A 44 19.69 -10.47 7.60
CA GLU A 44 18.27 -10.13 7.63
C GLU A 44 18.02 -8.74 8.22
N LYS A 45 18.72 -8.35 9.26
CA LYS A 45 18.61 -6.99 9.83
C LYS A 45 19.08 -5.92 8.83
N VAL A 46 20.19 -6.15 8.14
CA VAL A 46 20.70 -5.25 7.11
C VAL A 46 19.72 -5.18 5.93
N GLY A 47 19.21 -6.32 5.49
CA GLY A 47 18.21 -6.40 4.42
C GLY A 47 16.94 -5.61 4.75
N GLN A 48 16.42 -5.73 6.00
CA GLN A 48 15.24 -4.98 6.44
C GLN A 48 15.45 -3.46 6.44
N MET A 49 16.67 -2.97 6.56
CA MET A 49 17.02 -1.55 6.46
C MET A 49 17.29 -1.10 5.01
N THR A 50 17.28 -2.02 4.06
CA THR A 50 17.55 -1.73 2.64
C THR A 50 16.25 -1.43 1.91
N GLN A 51 16.26 -0.37 1.10
CA GLN A 51 15.15 0.01 0.24
C GLN A 51 15.61 0.04 -1.22
N LEU A 52 14.82 -0.55 -2.12
CA LEU A 52 15.08 -0.60 -3.55
C LEU A 52 13.97 0.10 -4.34
N ASN A 53 14.34 0.73 -5.46
CA ASN A 53 13.35 1.16 -6.43
C ASN A 53 12.69 -0.06 -7.09
N LEU A 54 11.39 0.04 -7.44
CA LEU A 54 10.65 -1.05 -8.09
C LEU A 54 11.35 -1.59 -9.33
N ASP A 55 11.96 -0.74 -10.13
CA ASP A 55 12.63 -1.11 -11.39
C ASP A 55 13.73 -2.16 -11.20
N VAL A 56 14.34 -2.21 -10.02
CA VAL A 56 15.40 -3.19 -9.70
C VAL A 56 14.88 -4.63 -9.77
N VAL A 57 13.60 -4.82 -9.45
CA VAL A 57 12.94 -6.13 -9.44
C VAL A 57 12.03 -6.36 -10.65
N CYS A 58 12.04 -5.44 -11.63
CA CYS A 58 11.29 -5.55 -12.86
C CYS A 58 12.14 -6.12 -14.03
N GLU A 59 11.46 -6.51 -15.10
CA GLU A 59 12.09 -6.90 -16.36
C GLU A 59 12.87 -5.73 -16.97
N GLY A 60 13.95 -6.04 -17.68
CA GLY A 60 14.82 -5.03 -18.30
C GLY A 60 15.89 -4.48 -17.35
N GLY A 61 16.41 -3.29 -17.66
CA GLY A 61 17.44 -2.61 -16.88
C GLY A 61 16.86 -1.70 -15.81
N ILE A 62 17.71 -1.25 -14.88
CA ILE A 62 17.36 -0.19 -13.92
C ILE A 62 17.00 1.06 -14.71
N TYR A 63 15.96 1.78 -14.28
CA TYR A 63 15.31 2.89 -15.00
C TYR A 63 14.73 2.45 -16.36
N ASN A 64 14.26 1.22 -16.44
CA ASN A 64 13.58 0.71 -17.62
C ASN A 64 12.30 1.53 -17.89
N LEU A 65 12.27 2.19 -19.05
CA LEU A 65 11.12 2.98 -19.51
C LEU A 65 10.17 2.18 -20.40
N VAL A 66 10.35 0.86 -20.51
CA VAL A 66 9.46 -0.01 -21.29
C VAL A 66 8.20 -0.33 -20.48
N GLU A 67 7.06 -0.01 -21.04
CA GLU A 67 5.76 -0.34 -20.44
C GLU A 67 5.10 -1.55 -21.13
N PRO A 68 4.28 -2.29 -20.41
CA PRO A 68 4.07 -2.22 -18.96
C PRO A 68 5.23 -2.85 -18.18
N HIS A 69 5.52 -2.30 -16.99
CA HIS A 69 6.49 -2.92 -16.09
C HIS A 69 5.93 -4.25 -15.55
N HIS A 70 6.69 -5.30 -15.75
CA HIS A 70 6.42 -6.61 -15.17
C HIS A 70 7.49 -6.94 -14.13
N ILE A 71 7.04 -7.43 -12.96
CA ILE A 71 7.97 -7.96 -11.97
C ILE A 71 8.64 -9.21 -12.56
N GLU A 72 9.96 -9.25 -12.50
CA GLU A 72 10.76 -10.40 -12.89
C GLU A 72 10.92 -11.31 -11.66
N PRO A 73 10.36 -12.55 -11.68
CA PRO A 73 10.28 -13.40 -10.49
C PRO A 73 11.64 -13.72 -9.87
N THR A 74 12.68 -13.95 -10.69
CA THR A 74 14.03 -14.27 -10.19
C THR A 74 14.66 -13.08 -9.48
N LYS A 75 14.48 -11.86 -10.01
CA LYS A 75 14.99 -10.65 -9.37
C LYS A 75 14.25 -10.36 -8.07
N LEU A 76 12.92 -10.53 -8.04
CA LEU A 76 12.12 -10.34 -6.84
C LEU A 76 12.51 -11.36 -5.77
N HIS A 77 12.62 -12.65 -6.12
CA HIS A 77 13.08 -13.70 -5.20
C HIS A 77 14.45 -13.37 -4.63
N LYS A 78 15.40 -12.99 -5.50
CA LYS A 78 16.75 -12.61 -5.07
C LYS A 78 16.73 -11.44 -4.08
N ALA A 79 15.94 -10.39 -4.36
CA ALA A 79 15.84 -9.23 -3.49
C ALA A 79 15.25 -9.59 -2.12
N LEU A 80 14.14 -10.33 -2.08
CA LEU A 80 13.39 -10.56 -0.85
C LEU A 80 13.86 -11.78 -0.07
N VAL A 81 14.23 -12.86 -0.75
CA VAL A 81 14.59 -14.13 -0.09
C VAL A 81 16.09 -14.23 0.17
N GLU A 82 16.93 -13.81 -0.79
CA GLU A 82 18.38 -13.91 -0.63
C GLU A 82 18.99 -12.69 0.08
N TYR A 83 18.54 -11.47 -0.28
CA TYR A 83 19.03 -10.23 0.32
C TYR A 83 18.13 -9.64 1.42
N HIS A 84 16.99 -10.24 1.69
CA HIS A 84 16.08 -9.89 2.79
C HIS A 84 15.61 -8.44 2.76
N VAL A 85 15.49 -7.83 1.57
CA VAL A 85 15.09 -6.42 1.40
C VAL A 85 13.74 -6.15 2.06
N GLY A 86 13.68 -5.15 2.94
CA GLY A 86 12.50 -4.83 3.74
C GLY A 86 11.61 -3.76 3.14
N SER A 87 12.08 -3.02 2.13
CA SER A 87 11.33 -1.92 1.55
C SER A 87 11.54 -1.77 0.05
N ILE A 88 10.46 -1.41 -0.66
CA ILE A 88 10.48 -1.05 -2.07
C ILE A 88 9.83 0.32 -2.22
N LEU A 89 10.28 1.11 -3.18
CA LEU A 89 9.74 2.45 -3.42
C LEU A 89 9.49 2.73 -4.89
N ASN A 90 8.60 3.70 -5.14
CA ASN A 90 8.31 4.34 -6.42
C ASN A 90 8.11 3.37 -7.61
N CYS A 91 8.20 3.84 -8.83
CA CYS A 91 8.04 3.05 -10.06
C CYS A 91 8.68 3.73 -11.27
N GLY A 92 9.89 4.25 -11.13
CA GLY A 92 10.75 4.66 -12.26
C GLY A 92 10.15 5.64 -13.27
N GLY A 93 9.31 6.58 -12.83
CA GLY A 93 8.72 7.59 -13.72
C GLY A 93 7.45 7.15 -14.48
N HIS A 94 6.84 6.03 -14.09
CA HIS A 94 5.58 5.55 -14.64
C HIS A 94 4.39 5.86 -13.73
N ALA A 95 3.18 5.73 -14.29
CA ALA A 95 1.93 5.76 -13.54
C ALA A 95 1.09 4.54 -13.93
N TYR A 96 0.49 3.87 -12.95
CA TYR A 96 -0.31 2.66 -13.16
C TYR A 96 -1.75 2.86 -12.70
N GLY A 97 -2.67 2.13 -13.32
CA GLY A 97 -4.03 1.97 -12.81
C GLY A 97 -4.07 1.16 -11.51
N LEU A 98 -5.21 1.20 -10.82
CA LEU A 98 -5.38 0.50 -9.53
C LEU A 98 -5.13 -1.02 -9.65
N ASP A 99 -5.62 -1.66 -10.71
CA ASP A 99 -5.45 -3.11 -10.92
C ASP A 99 -3.98 -3.50 -11.06
N GLN A 100 -3.21 -2.67 -11.78
CA GLN A 100 -1.77 -2.87 -11.93
C GLN A 100 -1.06 -2.69 -10.58
N TRP A 101 -1.39 -1.64 -9.83
CA TRP A 101 -0.84 -1.44 -8.48
C TRP A 101 -1.15 -2.61 -7.56
N HIS A 102 -2.40 -3.09 -7.53
CA HIS A 102 -2.79 -4.24 -6.73
C HIS A 102 -2.01 -5.50 -7.14
N THR A 103 -1.79 -5.69 -8.43
CA THR A 103 -0.99 -6.82 -8.92
C THR A 103 0.47 -6.73 -8.43
N ILE A 104 1.10 -5.56 -8.55
CA ILE A 104 2.47 -5.31 -8.09
C ILE A 104 2.58 -5.56 -6.58
N ILE A 105 1.74 -4.90 -5.78
CA ILE A 105 1.79 -5.00 -4.33
C ILE A 105 1.52 -6.43 -3.86
N ASN A 106 0.50 -7.09 -4.40
CA ASN A 106 0.17 -8.47 -4.02
C ASN A 106 1.29 -9.45 -4.39
N THR A 107 1.92 -9.30 -5.55
CA THR A 107 3.05 -10.14 -5.96
C THR A 107 4.22 -10.02 -5.00
N ILE A 108 4.60 -8.79 -4.64
CA ILE A 108 5.67 -8.52 -3.67
C ILE A 108 5.33 -9.13 -2.30
N GLN A 109 4.13 -8.86 -1.79
CA GLN A 109 3.70 -9.35 -0.49
C GLN A 109 3.57 -10.88 -0.44
N GLN A 110 3.14 -11.50 -1.52
CA GLN A 110 3.08 -12.95 -1.60
C GLN A 110 4.47 -13.56 -1.39
N VAL A 111 5.49 -13.13 -2.12
CA VAL A 111 6.86 -13.63 -1.94
C VAL A 111 7.36 -13.34 -0.51
N ALA A 112 7.19 -12.10 -0.03
CA ALA A 112 7.64 -11.70 1.30
C ALA A 112 7.05 -12.57 2.41
N THR A 113 5.75 -12.87 2.35
CA THR A 113 5.02 -13.55 3.44
C THR A 113 4.97 -15.08 3.30
N THR A 114 5.29 -15.63 2.13
CA THR A 114 5.23 -17.09 1.92
C THR A 114 6.62 -17.72 1.73
N GLU A 115 7.56 -17.03 1.09
CA GLU A 115 8.83 -17.60 0.69
C GLU A 115 10.02 -17.17 1.58
N THR A 116 9.90 -16.06 2.32
CA THR A 116 10.95 -15.64 3.27
C THR A 116 10.85 -16.40 4.59
N ARG A 117 11.96 -16.55 5.29
CA ARG A 117 12.05 -17.31 6.57
C ARG A 117 11.19 -16.70 7.68
N LEU A 118 11.21 -15.39 7.83
CA LEU A 118 10.51 -14.68 8.91
C LEU A 118 9.14 -14.16 8.51
N LYS A 119 8.80 -14.22 7.22
CA LYS A 119 7.50 -13.82 6.67
C LYS A 119 7.11 -12.37 7.00
N ILE A 120 8.12 -11.49 7.08
CA ILE A 120 7.92 -10.07 7.33
C ILE A 120 7.43 -9.42 6.03
N PRO A 121 6.28 -8.73 6.05
CA PRO A 121 5.81 -8.01 4.87
C PRO A 121 6.77 -6.89 4.44
N VAL A 122 6.90 -6.65 3.15
CA VAL A 122 7.66 -5.51 2.61
C VAL A 122 6.89 -4.22 2.81
N ILE A 123 7.57 -3.16 3.26
CA ILE A 123 6.99 -1.82 3.28
C ILE A 123 7.18 -1.20 1.88
N TYR A 124 6.07 -0.81 1.24
CA TYR A 124 6.11 -0.09 -0.03
C TYR A 124 5.87 1.40 0.19
N GLY A 125 6.77 2.24 -0.27
CA GLY A 125 6.70 3.69 -0.14
C GLY A 125 6.61 4.41 -1.49
N ILE A 126 6.02 5.63 -1.50
CA ILE A 126 5.84 6.41 -2.71
C ILE A 126 5.95 7.92 -2.46
N ASP A 127 6.46 8.66 -3.44
CA ASP A 127 6.57 10.11 -3.41
C ASP A 127 5.30 10.78 -3.96
N ALA A 128 4.20 10.66 -3.24
CA ALA A 128 2.95 11.35 -3.58
C ALA A 128 2.85 12.71 -2.87
N ILE A 129 3.75 13.63 -3.23
CA ILE A 129 3.92 14.93 -2.54
C ILE A 129 2.91 16.00 -2.93
N HIS A 130 2.27 15.87 -4.08
CA HIS A 130 1.24 16.79 -4.58
C HIS A 130 0.11 16.06 -5.32
N GLY A 131 -0.40 14.99 -4.77
CA GLY A 131 -1.34 14.05 -5.34
C GLY A 131 -0.70 12.68 -5.56
N ALA A 132 -1.50 11.65 -5.81
CA ALA A 132 -1.02 10.30 -6.09
C ALA A 132 -0.54 10.19 -7.55
N ASN A 133 0.46 10.97 -7.92
CA ASN A 133 0.95 11.20 -9.29
C ASN A 133 1.45 9.94 -10.01
N TYR A 134 1.72 8.86 -9.29
CA TYR A 134 2.05 7.55 -9.86
C TYR A 134 0.83 6.65 -10.11
N THR A 135 -0.38 7.21 -9.92
CA THR A 135 -1.63 6.48 -10.11
C THR A 135 -2.47 7.13 -11.20
N LEU A 136 -2.78 6.37 -12.25
CA LEU A 136 -3.64 6.86 -13.35
C LEU A 136 -5.06 7.16 -12.82
N GLY A 137 -5.57 8.33 -13.21
CA GLY A 137 -6.87 8.81 -12.79
C GLY A 137 -6.91 9.47 -11.40
N SER A 138 -5.77 9.59 -10.71
CA SER A 138 -5.68 10.31 -9.44
C SER A 138 -5.73 11.83 -9.62
N THR A 139 -6.02 12.52 -8.54
CA THR A 139 -6.03 13.98 -8.47
C THR A 139 -4.61 14.52 -8.34
N LEU A 140 -4.23 15.45 -9.22
CA LEU A 140 -2.97 16.18 -9.10
C LEU A 140 -3.21 17.55 -8.50
N PHE A 141 -2.34 17.92 -7.57
CA PHE A 141 -2.34 19.23 -6.91
C PHE A 141 -1.12 20.05 -7.36
N PRO A 142 -1.12 21.37 -7.16
CA PRO A 142 0.07 22.17 -7.34
C PRO A 142 1.21 21.70 -6.47
N GLN A 143 2.44 22.00 -6.87
CA GLN A 143 3.63 21.74 -6.06
C GLN A 143 3.54 22.44 -4.67
N PRO A 144 4.19 21.92 -3.62
CA PRO A 144 4.10 22.45 -2.27
C PRO A 144 4.38 23.96 -2.15
N LEU A 145 5.29 24.50 -2.95
CA LEU A 145 5.56 25.93 -3.00
C LEU A 145 4.33 26.75 -3.46
N ALA A 146 3.64 26.28 -4.48
CA ALA A 146 2.41 26.93 -4.96
C ALA A 146 1.24 26.74 -4.00
N GLN A 147 1.17 25.60 -3.32
CA GLN A 147 0.20 25.38 -2.24
C GLN A 147 0.41 26.37 -1.09
N ALA A 148 1.67 26.57 -0.67
CA ALA A 148 2.03 27.54 0.36
C ALA A 148 1.68 28.98 -0.07
N ALA A 149 1.92 29.34 -1.32
CA ALA A 149 1.59 30.67 -1.88
C ALA A 149 0.08 30.95 -1.90
N SER A 150 -0.76 29.94 -1.81
CA SER A 150 -2.22 30.12 -1.73
C SER A 150 -2.71 30.71 -0.41
N TRP A 151 -1.92 30.59 0.66
CA TRP A 151 -2.30 30.95 2.05
C TRP A 151 -3.61 30.30 2.52
N ASN A 152 -4.04 29.23 1.85
CA ASN A 152 -5.27 28.50 2.16
C ASN A 152 -4.95 27.12 2.76
N THR A 153 -4.79 27.10 4.08
CA THR A 153 -4.45 25.89 4.83
C THR A 153 -5.51 24.79 4.72
N ASP A 154 -6.80 25.18 4.61
CA ASP A 154 -7.90 24.20 4.49
C ASP A 154 -7.86 23.48 3.14
N MET A 155 -7.55 24.21 2.07
CA MET A 155 -7.38 23.61 0.74
C MET A 155 -6.18 22.64 0.73
N VAL A 156 -5.05 23.03 1.33
CA VAL A 156 -3.85 22.18 1.42
C VAL A 156 -4.14 20.92 2.23
N LYS A 157 -4.82 21.06 3.38
CA LYS A 157 -5.27 19.93 4.19
C LYS A 157 -6.14 18.97 3.38
N ARG A 158 -7.13 19.52 2.68
CA ARG A 158 -8.02 18.71 1.83
C ARG A 158 -7.28 17.99 0.70
N GLY A 159 -6.29 18.65 0.10
CA GLY A 159 -5.39 18.01 -0.89
C GLY A 159 -4.63 16.83 -0.29
N GLY A 160 -4.10 16.97 0.92
CA GLY A 160 -3.43 15.89 1.65
C GLY A 160 -4.36 14.71 1.96
N GLU A 161 -5.59 14.98 2.38
CA GLU A 161 -6.60 13.93 2.63
C GLU A 161 -6.93 13.13 1.37
N ILE A 162 -7.11 13.82 0.24
CA ILE A 162 -7.40 13.17 -1.05
C ILE A 162 -6.18 12.33 -1.49
N THR A 163 -4.98 12.91 -1.42
CA THR A 163 -3.73 12.19 -1.75
C THR A 163 -3.58 10.91 -0.91
N ALA A 164 -3.78 11.00 0.40
CA ALA A 164 -3.68 9.86 1.30
C ALA A 164 -4.72 8.77 0.95
N TYR A 165 -5.95 9.18 0.63
CA TYR A 165 -7.01 8.25 0.23
C TYR A 165 -6.66 7.53 -1.08
N GLU A 166 -6.23 8.27 -2.10
CA GLU A 166 -5.89 7.72 -3.42
C GLU A 166 -4.65 6.81 -3.35
N VAL A 167 -3.61 7.20 -2.61
CA VAL A 167 -2.44 6.34 -2.36
C VAL A 167 -2.86 5.06 -1.64
N ARG A 168 -3.69 5.17 -0.60
CA ARG A 168 -4.14 3.99 0.12
C ARG A 168 -4.98 3.04 -0.74
N ALA A 169 -5.74 3.58 -1.68
CA ALA A 169 -6.53 2.79 -2.63
C ALA A 169 -5.66 1.89 -3.53
N THR A 170 -4.40 2.24 -3.79
CA THR A 170 -3.45 1.41 -4.54
C THR A 170 -2.88 0.23 -3.75
N GLY A 171 -3.14 0.17 -2.43
CA GLY A 171 -2.53 -0.80 -1.53
C GLY A 171 -1.19 -0.35 -0.92
N ILE A 172 -0.71 0.85 -1.27
CA ILE A 172 0.56 1.40 -0.76
C ILE A 172 0.34 1.97 0.65
N PRO A 173 1.10 1.50 1.65
CA PRO A 173 0.89 1.91 3.04
C PRO A 173 1.67 3.16 3.46
N TRP A 174 2.70 3.56 2.72
CA TRP A 174 3.65 4.59 3.10
C TRP A 174 3.78 5.67 2.02
N ASN A 175 3.55 6.92 2.41
CA ASN A 175 3.78 8.09 1.57
C ASN A 175 4.92 8.92 2.19
N PHE A 176 5.89 9.34 1.38
CA PHE A 176 7.03 10.17 1.81
C PHE A 176 6.69 11.66 1.97
N SER A 177 5.40 11.97 2.08
CA SER A 177 4.87 13.33 2.23
C SER A 177 4.34 13.55 3.67
N PRO A 178 4.36 14.79 4.18
CA PRO A 178 4.88 16.00 3.55
C PRO A 178 6.41 16.10 3.61
N VAL A 179 6.99 16.69 2.57
CA VAL A 179 8.41 17.08 2.56
C VAL A 179 8.54 18.37 3.38
N LEU A 180 9.31 18.30 4.47
CA LEU A 180 9.48 19.40 5.43
C LEU A 180 10.87 20.05 5.35
N ASP A 181 11.51 19.93 4.21
CA ASP A 181 12.85 20.51 3.98
C ASP A 181 12.79 22.03 4.06
N LEU A 182 13.67 22.57 4.86
CA LEU A 182 13.85 24.02 5.00
C LEU A 182 15.12 24.42 4.26
N GLY A 183 14.97 25.26 3.23
CA GLY A 183 16.10 25.94 2.61
C GLY A 183 16.64 26.99 3.60
N ARG A 184 17.75 26.69 4.25
CA ARG A 184 18.50 27.63 5.05
C ARG A 184 19.86 27.81 4.41
N ASP A 185 20.31 29.05 4.35
CA ASP A 185 21.67 29.43 3.89
C ASP A 185 22.74 28.92 4.87
#